data_2ac81370a9fcfeaa3ac0d244aafb1f08
#
_entry.id   2ac81370a9fcfeaa3ac0d244aafb1f08
#
_cell.length_a   1.000
_cell.length_b   1.000
_cell.length_c   1.000
_cell.angle_alpha   90.00
_cell.angle_beta   90.00
_cell.angle_gamma   90.00
#
_symmetry.space_group_name_H-M   'P 1'
#
loop_
_entity.id
_entity.type
_entity.pdbx_description
1 polymer ?
#
loop_
_entity_poly.entity_id
_entity_poly.type
_entity_poly.pdbx_seq_one_letter_code
_entity_poly.pdbx_strand_id
1 'polypeptide(L)'
;MDTKQKKRRPAPKAKTAPKNHKTAPARRRKTAAPDTPDREERRRRIQKRRKAKTANPPKVQRVIRPPQEEIPKVVYTAPRPLRRGKILWKLASMAAVVAAIFMGLSVFFRVDTIAVAGADKYTPWMIRQASGVQIGDPLLSIGEARVASRIRMELPFVDDIKVGIRLPGTVEIQVTELQVTYSIEDENGAWWLISSGGRAVEQVTLETAMSYTRVEGLVIRTPQPGQNVTAVPGKIVDPDDGSAVELDQTDADAQLATLISILEGLENNRIIGQIAVVDVTDVNHMRLQYPQYLTVLLGSAERMDYKLGYLASAVEKLEDNQSGELDLTLEYTEDAVFTPNR
;
A
#
# COMPACT_ATOMS: atom_id res chain seq x y z
N MET A 1 -15.47 50.46 31.51
CA MET A 1 -14.09 50.81 31.19
C MET A 1 -13.35 49.46 31.28
N ASP A 2 -12.99 48.77 30.23
CA ASP A 2 -12.23 49.09 29.09
C ASP A 2 -12.43 48.08 27.94
N THR A 3 -12.42 48.64 26.84
CA THR A 3 -12.42 48.39 25.43
C THR A 3 -11.84 47.04 24.95
N LYS A 4 -12.69 46.25 24.29
CA LYS A 4 -12.31 45.11 23.43
C LYS A 4 -11.66 45.62 22.13
N GLN A 5 -10.39 45.42 21.94
CA GLN A 5 -9.73 45.55 20.64
C GLN A 5 -9.86 44.29 19.80
N LYS A 6 -10.67 44.42 18.76
CA LYS A 6 -10.91 43.43 17.70
C LYS A 6 -9.77 43.53 16.69
N LYS A 7 -8.80 42.61 16.72
CA LYS A 7 -7.75 42.47 15.68
C LYS A 7 -8.36 41.97 14.37
N ARG A 8 -8.38 42.87 13.36
CA ARG A 8 -8.73 42.54 11.98
C ARG A 8 -7.64 41.71 11.32
N ARG A 9 -8.02 40.61 10.65
CA ARG A 9 -7.17 39.86 9.75
C ARG A 9 -6.97 40.63 8.44
N PRO A 10 -5.77 40.69 7.86
CA PRO A 10 -5.56 41.26 6.52
C PRO A 10 -5.99 40.30 5.42
N ALA A 11 -6.60 40.85 4.37
CA ALA A 11 -7.05 40.15 3.16
C ALA A 11 -5.87 39.67 2.30
N PRO A 12 -6.04 38.61 1.49
CA PRO A 12 -4.99 38.11 0.62
C PRO A 12 -4.77 39.02 -0.59
N LYS A 13 -3.51 39.38 -0.83
CA LYS A 13 -3.08 40.18 -2.00
C LYS A 13 -3.23 39.36 -3.29
N ALA A 14 -3.91 39.95 -4.26
CA ALA A 14 -4.01 39.44 -5.64
C ALA A 14 -2.63 39.35 -6.29
N LYS A 15 -2.36 38.21 -6.90
CA LYS A 15 -1.16 37.97 -7.75
C LYS A 15 -1.44 38.61 -9.12
N THR A 16 -0.76 39.68 -9.42
CA THR A 16 -0.66 40.24 -10.78
C THR A 16 0.24 39.37 -11.65
N ALA A 17 -0.29 38.91 -12.77
CA ALA A 17 0.47 38.22 -13.81
C ALA A 17 1.41 39.19 -14.55
N PRO A 18 2.63 38.80 -14.92
CA PRO A 18 3.51 39.60 -15.73
C PRO A 18 3.08 39.58 -17.22
N LYS A 19 2.82 40.75 -17.79
CA LYS A 19 2.63 40.95 -19.24
C LYS A 19 3.95 40.72 -19.96
N ASN A 20 4.00 39.69 -20.79
CA ASN A 20 5.10 39.44 -21.74
C ASN A 20 4.98 40.42 -22.93
N HIS A 21 5.77 41.47 -22.96
CA HIS A 21 6.02 42.26 -24.15
C HIS A 21 6.99 41.53 -25.04
N LYS A 22 6.51 40.95 -26.15
CA LYS A 22 7.33 40.46 -27.25
C LYS A 22 7.77 41.69 -28.08
N THR A 23 8.96 42.17 -27.88
CA THR A 23 9.65 43.06 -28.80
C THR A 23 10.12 42.30 -30.04
N ALA A 24 9.64 42.69 -31.22
CA ALA A 24 10.07 42.17 -32.51
C ALA A 24 11.55 42.51 -32.79
N PRO A 25 12.34 41.62 -33.38
CA PRO A 25 13.72 41.95 -33.74
C PRO A 25 13.76 42.82 -34.98
N ALA A 26 14.56 43.88 -34.90
CA ALA A 26 14.85 44.82 -35.96
C ALA A 26 15.36 44.17 -37.24
N ARG A 27 14.75 44.55 -38.34
CA ARG A 27 15.08 44.13 -39.73
C ARG A 27 16.49 44.64 -40.09
N ARG A 28 17.48 43.80 -40.04
CA ARG A 28 18.86 44.10 -40.48
C ARG A 28 18.87 44.24 -41.99
N ARG A 29 19.15 45.50 -42.48
CA ARG A 29 19.40 45.82 -43.88
C ARG A 29 20.58 44.97 -44.37
N LYS A 30 20.36 44.09 -45.38
CA LYS A 30 21.41 43.39 -46.09
C LYS A 30 22.07 44.37 -47.03
N THR A 31 23.30 44.71 -46.73
CA THR A 31 24.22 45.35 -47.69
C THR A 31 24.50 44.40 -48.85
N ALA A 32 24.38 44.93 -50.07
CA ALA A 32 24.64 44.15 -51.27
C ALA A 32 26.13 43.79 -51.36
N ALA A 33 26.39 42.49 -51.54
CA ALA A 33 27.72 41.99 -51.83
C ALA A 33 28.05 42.24 -53.31
N PRO A 34 29.34 42.52 -53.70
CA PRO A 34 29.74 42.84 -55.06
C PRO A 34 29.54 41.66 -56.00
N ASP A 35 29.10 41.99 -57.21
CA ASP A 35 28.87 41.06 -58.32
C ASP A 35 30.17 40.36 -58.73
N THR A 36 30.24 39.04 -58.58
CA THR A 36 31.31 38.20 -59.13
C THR A 36 30.93 37.75 -60.51
N PRO A 37 31.90 37.66 -61.47
CA PRO A 37 31.65 37.39 -62.89
C PRO A 37 30.94 36.08 -63.20
N ASP A 38 30.86 35.17 -62.27
CA ASP A 38 30.19 33.86 -62.40
C ASP A 38 28.64 33.95 -62.43
N ARG A 39 28.07 35.05 -61.95
CA ARG A 39 26.62 35.24 -61.90
C ARG A 39 26.02 35.69 -63.24
N GLU A 40 26.83 36.41 -64.06
CA GLU A 40 26.41 36.80 -65.38
C GLU A 40 26.42 35.62 -66.36
N GLU A 41 27.42 34.77 -66.31
CA GLU A 41 27.48 33.55 -67.12
C GLU A 41 26.32 32.61 -66.86
N ARG A 42 25.90 32.47 -65.61
CA ARG A 42 24.70 31.67 -65.21
C ARG A 42 23.42 32.28 -65.79
N ARG A 43 23.29 33.63 -65.82
CA ARG A 43 22.12 34.30 -66.41
C ARG A 43 22.07 34.11 -67.94
N ARG A 44 23.18 34.15 -68.59
CA ARG A 44 23.28 33.92 -70.07
C ARG A 44 22.95 32.47 -70.48
N ARG A 45 23.30 31.47 -69.63
CA ARG A 45 22.95 30.07 -69.85
C ARG A 45 21.43 29.82 -69.64
N ILE A 46 20.81 30.50 -68.69
CA ILE A 46 19.36 30.39 -68.43
C ILE A 46 18.55 31.07 -69.54
N GLN A 47 19.00 32.20 -70.03
CA GLN A 47 18.36 32.89 -71.20
C GLN A 47 18.46 32.09 -72.49
N LYS A 48 19.60 31.45 -72.75
CA LYS A 48 19.77 30.57 -73.95
C LYS A 48 18.82 29.33 -73.85
N ARG A 49 18.63 28.77 -72.72
CA ARG A 49 17.67 27.66 -72.53
C ARG A 49 16.19 28.07 -72.68
N ARG A 50 15.87 29.33 -72.39
CA ARG A 50 14.50 29.86 -72.61
C ARG A 50 14.18 30.15 -74.05
N LYS A 51 15.15 30.63 -74.82
CA LYS A 51 14.96 30.88 -76.29
C LYS A 51 14.90 29.58 -77.11
N ALA A 52 15.47 28.49 -76.66
CA ALA A 52 15.39 27.19 -77.36
C ALA A 52 14.05 26.43 -77.15
N LYS A 53 13.20 26.91 -76.28
CA LYS A 53 11.90 26.27 -76.03
C LYS A 53 10.68 26.89 -76.72
N THR A 54 10.91 27.95 -77.55
CA THR A 54 9.83 28.65 -78.29
C THR A 54 9.83 28.39 -79.82
N ALA A 55 10.55 27.36 -80.29
CA ALA A 55 10.42 26.92 -81.68
C ALA A 55 9.23 25.94 -81.80
N ASN A 56 8.22 26.35 -82.57
CA ASN A 56 7.04 25.54 -82.85
C ASN A 56 7.42 24.19 -83.47
N PRO A 57 6.86 23.07 -82.95
CA PRO A 57 7.03 21.79 -83.66
C PRO A 57 6.12 21.74 -84.88
N PRO A 58 6.51 21.00 -85.94
CA PRO A 58 5.74 20.86 -87.18
C PRO A 58 4.43 20.11 -86.89
N LYS A 59 3.36 20.54 -87.62
CA LYS A 59 2.04 19.89 -87.51
C LYS A 59 2.10 18.43 -87.96
N VAL A 60 2.00 17.51 -87.04
CA VAL A 60 1.79 16.08 -87.33
C VAL A 60 0.32 15.84 -87.58
N GLN A 61 -0.02 15.29 -88.75
CA GLN A 61 -1.38 14.86 -89.07
C GLN A 61 -1.83 13.78 -88.14
N ARG A 62 -2.98 14.00 -87.52
CA ARG A 62 -3.63 13.04 -86.60
C ARG A 62 -4.14 11.85 -87.41
N VAL A 63 -3.48 10.71 -87.29
CA VAL A 63 -4.05 9.43 -87.65
C VAL A 63 -5.01 9.01 -86.57
N ILE A 64 -6.31 8.95 -86.86
CA ILE A 64 -7.32 8.48 -85.96
C ILE A 64 -7.14 6.95 -85.86
N ARG A 65 -6.58 6.49 -84.76
CA ARG A 65 -6.62 5.07 -84.32
C ARG A 65 -7.90 4.79 -83.58
N PRO A 66 -8.56 3.64 -83.82
CA PRO A 66 -9.73 3.25 -83.05
C PRO A 66 -9.38 3.09 -81.57
N PRO A 67 -10.35 3.30 -80.66
CA PRO A 67 -10.11 3.19 -79.24
C PRO A 67 -9.69 1.75 -78.87
N GLN A 68 -8.45 1.59 -78.45
CA GLN A 68 -8.04 0.38 -77.76
C GLN A 68 -8.60 0.47 -76.33
N GLU A 69 -9.39 -0.53 -75.97
CA GLU A 69 -9.79 -0.76 -74.59
C GLU A 69 -8.53 -0.85 -73.71
N GLU A 70 -8.34 0.17 -72.88
CA GLU A 70 -7.26 0.15 -71.87
C GLU A 70 -7.64 -0.85 -70.79
N ILE A 71 -7.05 -2.04 -70.87
CA ILE A 71 -7.05 -2.97 -69.76
C ILE A 71 -6.37 -2.29 -68.62
N PRO A 72 -7.02 -2.11 -67.42
CA PRO A 72 -6.39 -1.44 -66.30
C PRO A 72 -5.13 -2.21 -65.90
N LYS A 73 -3.98 -1.59 -66.11
CA LYS A 73 -2.71 -2.09 -65.59
C LYS A 73 -2.75 -2.07 -64.07
N VAL A 74 -2.98 -3.24 -63.47
CA VAL A 74 -2.82 -3.46 -62.06
C VAL A 74 -1.34 -3.24 -61.73
N VAL A 75 -1.05 -2.10 -61.15
CA VAL A 75 0.29 -1.81 -60.62
C VAL A 75 0.47 -2.59 -59.34
N TYR A 76 1.13 -3.72 -59.44
CA TYR A 76 1.58 -4.46 -58.23
C TYR A 76 2.63 -3.61 -57.54
N THR A 77 2.23 -2.88 -56.48
CA THR A 77 3.16 -2.27 -55.54
C THR A 77 3.67 -3.40 -54.62
N ALA A 78 4.83 -3.92 -54.92
CA ALA A 78 5.47 -4.90 -54.06
C ALA A 78 5.55 -4.34 -52.61
N PRO A 79 5.07 -5.09 -51.61
CA PRO A 79 5.16 -4.63 -50.22
C PRO A 79 6.64 -4.38 -49.88
N ARG A 80 6.93 -3.15 -49.43
CA ARG A 80 8.29 -2.79 -49.03
C ARG A 80 8.72 -3.77 -47.93
N PRO A 81 9.82 -4.52 -48.10
CA PRO A 81 10.27 -5.43 -47.07
C PRO A 81 10.58 -4.59 -45.82
N LEU A 82 9.79 -4.84 -44.77
CA LEU A 82 10.06 -4.28 -43.45
C LEU A 82 11.49 -4.72 -43.08
N ARG A 83 12.42 -3.76 -43.07
CA ARG A 83 13.82 -4.04 -42.69
C ARG A 83 13.86 -4.37 -41.18
N ARG A 84 13.35 -5.54 -40.83
CA ARG A 84 13.23 -6.06 -39.43
C ARG A 84 14.59 -6.01 -38.73
N GLY A 85 15.68 -6.22 -39.44
CA GLY A 85 17.03 -6.09 -38.91
C GLY A 85 17.34 -4.69 -38.37
N LYS A 86 16.97 -3.61 -39.10
CA LYS A 86 17.22 -2.24 -38.63
C LYS A 86 16.38 -1.86 -37.42
N ILE A 87 15.18 -2.41 -37.29
CA ILE A 87 14.30 -2.21 -36.09
C ILE A 87 14.89 -2.97 -34.93
N LEU A 88 15.31 -4.23 -35.13
CA LEU A 88 15.97 -5.04 -34.11
C LEU A 88 17.26 -4.39 -33.59
N TRP A 89 18.09 -3.85 -34.50
CA TRP A 89 19.29 -3.12 -34.07
C TRP A 89 19.00 -1.86 -33.29
N LYS A 90 17.94 -1.10 -33.63
CA LYS A 90 17.51 0.07 -32.86
C LYS A 90 16.98 -0.33 -31.50
N LEU A 91 16.20 -1.40 -31.43
CA LEU A 91 15.72 -1.94 -30.14
C LEU A 91 16.87 -2.46 -29.28
N ALA A 92 17.82 -3.19 -29.88
CA ALA A 92 18.99 -3.70 -29.19
C ALA A 92 19.89 -2.55 -28.66
N SER A 93 20.10 -1.51 -29.46
CA SER A 93 20.87 -0.32 -29.03
C SER A 93 20.16 0.43 -27.90
N MET A 94 18.85 0.59 -27.98
CA MET A 94 18.06 1.19 -26.91
C MET A 94 18.11 0.35 -25.63
N ALA A 95 17.97 -0.96 -25.76
CA ALA A 95 18.11 -1.89 -24.62
C ALA A 95 19.51 -1.82 -23.99
N ALA A 96 20.56 -1.73 -24.81
CA ALA A 96 21.94 -1.59 -24.34
C ALA A 96 22.16 -0.26 -23.59
N VAL A 97 21.59 0.84 -24.07
CA VAL A 97 21.66 2.15 -23.38
C VAL A 97 20.92 2.09 -22.05
N VAL A 98 19.71 1.52 -22.05
CA VAL A 98 18.93 1.35 -20.80
C VAL A 98 19.70 0.45 -19.82
N ALA A 99 20.26 -0.66 -20.27
CA ALA A 99 21.08 -1.55 -19.44
C ALA A 99 22.32 -0.83 -18.87
N ALA A 100 22.99 0.00 -19.69
CA ALA A 100 24.15 0.78 -19.25
C ALA A 100 23.76 1.83 -18.18
N ILE A 101 22.60 2.48 -18.34
CA ILE A 101 22.07 3.42 -17.34
C ILE A 101 21.75 2.66 -16.04
N PHE A 102 21.05 1.52 -16.14
CA PHE A 102 20.74 0.70 -14.96
C PHE A 102 22.00 0.22 -14.24
N MET A 103 23.01 -0.21 -15.01
CA MET A 103 24.30 -0.63 -14.45
C MET A 103 25.01 0.54 -13.76
N GLY A 104 25.02 1.72 -14.35
CA GLY A 104 25.58 2.93 -13.75
C GLY A 104 24.86 3.31 -12.46
N LEU A 105 23.54 3.33 -12.47
CA LEU A 105 22.72 3.60 -11.28
C LEU A 105 22.95 2.56 -10.18
N SER A 106 23.05 1.29 -10.53
CA SER A 106 23.29 0.19 -9.57
C SER A 106 24.66 0.29 -8.88
N VAL A 107 25.66 0.85 -9.56
CA VAL A 107 26.99 1.10 -8.96
C VAL A 107 26.98 2.33 -8.07
N PHE A 108 26.23 3.37 -8.46
CA PHE A 108 26.22 4.65 -7.76
C PHE A 108 25.31 4.66 -6.53
N PHE A 109 24.13 4.01 -6.64
CA PHE A 109 23.16 3.94 -5.53
C PHE A 109 23.32 2.64 -4.75
N ARG A 110 24.17 2.66 -3.73
CA ARG A 110 24.39 1.55 -2.80
C ARG A 110 23.98 1.95 -1.40
N VAL A 111 23.70 0.97 -0.57
CA VAL A 111 23.41 1.19 0.86
C VAL A 111 24.71 1.58 1.57
N ASP A 112 24.74 2.80 2.07
CA ASP A 112 25.82 3.30 2.93
C ASP A 112 25.42 3.26 4.41
N THR A 113 24.13 3.51 4.68
CA THR A 113 23.60 3.61 6.05
C THR A 113 22.23 2.93 6.13
N ILE A 114 22.00 2.22 7.25
CA ILE A 114 20.69 1.64 7.60
C ILE A 114 20.24 2.32 8.88
N ALA A 115 19.26 3.21 8.79
CA ALA A 115 18.64 3.89 9.92
C ALA A 115 17.42 3.08 10.39
N VAL A 116 17.34 2.82 11.69
CA VAL A 116 16.22 2.10 12.32
C VAL A 116 15.61 3.00 13.37
N ALA A 117 14.28 3.08 13.41
CA ALA A 117 13.51 3.86 14.36
C ALA A 117 12.24 3.15 14.80
N GLY A 118 11.71 3.49 15.98
CA GLY A 118 10.41 3.05 16.48
C GLY A 118 10.42 1.69 17.20
N ALA A 119 11.58 1.16 17.58
CA ALA A 119 11.70 -0.07 18.33
C ALA A 119 12.12 0.21 19.77
N ASP A 120 11.37 -0.36 20.71
CA ASP A 120 11.64 -0.30 22.14
C ASP A 120 12.11 -1.66 22.70
N LYS A 121 11.45 -2.75 22.31
CA LYS A 121 11.77 -4.12 22.73
C LYS A 121 13.00 -4.67 22.00
N TYR A 122 13.11 -4.39 20.69
CA TYR A 122 14.22 -4.86 19.88
C TYR A 122 15.27 -3.77 19.68
N THR A 123 16.53 -4.17 19.77
CA THR A 123 17.62 -3.23 19.48
C THR A 123 17.69 -2.91 17.96
N PRO A 124 18.13 -1.69 17.58
CA PRO A 124 18.33 -1.37 16.16
C PRO A 124 19.24 -2.34 15.41
N TRP A 125 20.17 -2.98 16.13
CA TRP A 125 21.04 -3.99 15.55
C TRP A 125 20.28 -5.27 15.18
N MET A 126 19.37 -5.75 16.04
CA MET A 126 18.55 -6.95 15.77
C MET A 126 17.66 -6.72 14.54
N ILE A 127 17.01 -5.57 14.44
CA ILE A 127 16.17 -5.22 13.30
C ILE A 127 16.99 -5.14 12.01
N ARG A 128 18.18 -4.55 12.07
CA ARG A 128 19.09 -4.49 10.92
C ARG A 128 19.51 -5.90 10.48
N GLN A 129 19.83 -6.78 11.41
CA GLN A 129 20.19 -8.17 11.11
C GLN A 129 19.00 -8.92 10.48
N ALA A 130 17.83 -8.84 11.09
CA ALA A 130 16.60 -9.47 10.60
C ALA A 130 16.19 -8.94 9.21
N SER A 131 16.45 -7.68 8.90
CA SER A 131 16.15 -7.10 7.59
C SER A 131 16.89 -7.80 6.44
N GLY A 132 18.07 -8.36 6.72
CA GLY A 132 18.95 -8.97 5.74
C GLY A 132 19.54 -7.97 4.74
N VAL A 133 19.41 -6.66 5.00
CA VAL A 133 20.00 -5.60 4.19
C VAL A 133 21.45 -5.38 4.63
N GLN A 134 22.37 -5.37 3.67
CA GLN A 134 23.79 -5.17 3.94
C GLN A 134 24.31 -3.85 3.36
N ILE A 135 25.31 -3.29 4.01
CA ILE A 135 26.05 -2.13 3.46
C ILE A 135 26.70 -2.57 2.16
N GLY A 136 26.52 -1.75 1.10
CA GLY A 136 26.98 -2.06 -0.25
C GLY A 136 25.95 -2.70 -1.17
N ASP A 137 24.79 -3.13 -0.66
CA ASP A 137 23.71 -3.65 -1.49
C ASP A 137 23.20 -2.58 -2.48
N PRO A 138 22.76 -2.97 -3.68
CA PRO A 138 22.15 -2.03 -4.61
C PRO A 138 20.84 -1.50 -4.02
N LEU A 139 20.76 -0.19 -3.76
CA LEU A 139 19.63 0.46 -3.10
C LEU A 139 18.29 0.18 -3.82
N LEU A 140 18.32 0.18 -5.16
CA LEU A 140 17.14 -0.07 -6.00
C LEU A 140 16.67 -1.53 -6.01
N SER A 141 17.45 -2.46 -5.47
CA SER A 141 17.06 -3.88 -5.38
C SER A 141 16.36 -4.22 -4.06
N ILE A 142 16.31 -3.28 -3.13
CA ILE A 142 15.67 -3.47 -1.83
C ILE A 142 14.16 -3.40 -2.01
N GLY A 143 13.50 -4.52 -1.79
CA GLY A 143 12.04 -4.60 -1.82
C GLY A 143 11.47 -4.49 -0.41
N GLU A 144 10.61 -3.50 -0.18
CA GLU A 144 9.94 -3.28 1.11
C GLU A 144 9.28 -4.54 1.65
N ALA A 145 8.43 -5.20 0.85
CA ALA A 145 7.72 -6.40 1.24
C ALA A 145 8.65 -7.57 1.66
N ARG A 146 9.81 -7.70 1.00
CA ARG A 146 10.78 -8.75 1.32
C ARG A 146 11.46 -8.48 2.66
N VAL A 147 11.86 -7.24 2.89
CA VAL A 147 12.49 -6.81 4.14
C VAL A 147 11.48 -6.94 5.29
N ALA A 148 10.26 -6.45 5.10
CA ALA A 148 9.19 -6.55 6.08
C ALA A 148 8.87 -8.00 6.44
N SER A 149 8.76 -8.89 5.44
CA SER A 149 8.50 -10.31 5.68
C SER A 149 9.60 -10.97 6.51
N ARG A 150 10.87 -10.69 6.22
CA ARG A 150 12.01 -11.23 6.98
C ARG A 150 12.00 -10.75 8.43
N ILE A 151 11.81 -9.45 8.64
CA ILE A 151 11.77 -8.89 10.00
C ILE A 151 10.64 -9.52 10.80
N ARG A 152 9.42 -9.67 10.22
CA ARG A 152 8.29 -10.31 10.92
C ARG A 152 8.53 -11.76 11.28
N MET A 153 9.27 -12.50 10.44
CA MET A 153 9.60 -13.91 10.72
C MET A 153 10.61 -14.06 11.84
N GLU A 154 11.59 -13.15 11.94
CA GLU A 154 12.65 -13.22 12.95
C GLU A 154 12.31 -12.48 14.25
N LEU A 155 11.43 -11.45 14.14
CA LEU A 155 11.05 -10.57 15.25
C LEU A 155 9.51 -10.52 15.38
N PRO A 156 8.89 -11.52 16.03
CA PRO A 156 7.43 -11.68 16.02
C PRO A 156 6.66 -10.54 16.71
N PHE A 157 7.28 -9.80 17.64
CA PHE A 157 6.66 -8.65 18.28
C PHE A 157 6.63 -7.38 17.41
N VAL A 158 7.12 -7.45 16.18
CA VAL A 158 6.99 -6.34 15.23
C VAL A 158 5.64 -6.41 14.54
N ASP A 159 4.88 -5.32 14.63
CA ASP A 159 3.56 -5.19 14.03
C ASP A 159 3.63 -4.61 12.63
N ASP A 160 3.97 -3.33 12.50
CA ASP A 160 4.09 -2.65 11.21
C ASP A 160 5.55 -2.31 10.89
N ILE A 161 5.88 -2.40 9.61
CA ILE A 161 7.22 -2.13 9.11
C ILE A 161 7.10 -1.28 7.85
N LYS A 162 7.69 -0.10 7.88
CA LYS A 162 7.84 0.78 6.74
C LYS A 162 9.29 0.88 6.34
N VAL A 163 9.59 0.50 5.10
CA VAL A 163 10.94 0.57 4.56
C VAL A 163 11.00 1.69 3.54
N GLY A 164 11.74 2.73 3.87
CA GLY A 164 11.97 3.89 3.01
C GLY A 164 13.38 3.90 2.43
N ILE A 165 13.52 4.54 1.29
CA ILE A 165 14.84 4.81 0.68
C ILE A 165 15.06 6.30 0.66
N ARG A 166 16.14 6.75 1.31
CA ARG A 166 16.59 8.13 1.25
C ARG A 166 17.89 8.21 0.46
N LEU A 167 17.81 8.85 -0.70
CA LEU A 167 18.99 9.02 -1.55
C LEU A 167 20.05 9.93 -0.88
N PRO A 168 21.36 9.69 -1.09
CA PRO A 168 21.91 8.79 -2.10
C PRO A 168 22.07 7.33 -1.66
N GLY A 169 22.13 7.00 -0.35
CA GLY A 169 22.54 5.67 0.11
C GLY A 169 21.94 5.21 1.43
N THR A 170 20.82 5.80 1.89
CA THR A 170 20.24 5.45 3.20
C THR A 170 18.96 4.62 3.04
N VAL A 171 18.89 3.50 3.78
CA VAL A 171 17.66 2.74 3.99
C VAL A 171 17.10 3.10 5.35
N GLU A 172 15.87 3.56 5.40
CA GLU A 172 15.14 3.83 6.65
C GLU A 172 14.18 2.67 6.93
N ILE A 173 14.29 2.07 8.09
CA ILE A 173 13.38 1.04 8.58
C ILE A 173 12.67 1.61 9.80
N GLN A 174 11.39 1.93 9.64
CA GLN A 174 10.52 2.31 10.75
C GLN A 174 9.73 1.09 11.17
N VAL A 175 9.80 0.78 12.45
CA VAL A 175 9.16 -0.38 13.05
C VAL A 175 8.16 0.11 14.09
N THR A 176 6.97 -0.48 14.09
CA THR A 176 5.98 -0.35 15.16
C THR A 176 5.91 -1.69 15.86
N GLU A 177 6.08 -1.73 17.17
CA GLU A 177 5.98 -2.95 17.95
C GLU A 177 4.56 -3.16 18.46
N LEU A 178 4.20 -4.42 18.66
CA LEU A 178 2.93 -4.80 19.26
C LEU A 178 2.80 -4.18 20.64
N GLN A 179 1.75 -3.41 20.84
CA GLN A 179 1.44 -2.76 22.11
C GLN A 179 0.83 -3.77 23.08
N VAL A 180 0.06 -4.72 22.57
CA VAL A 180 -0.71 -5.67 23.34
C VAL A 180 -0.66 -7.04 22.69
N THR A 181 -0.66 -8.05 23.54
CA THR A 181 -0.75 -9.44 23.15
C THR A 181 -1.81 -10.13 23.99
N TYR A 182 -2.42 -11.14 23.40
CA TYR A 182 -3.44 -11.97 24.01
C TYR A 182 -2.90 -13.39 24.14
N SER A 183 -3.33 -14.14 25.12
CA SER A 183 -2.94 -15.53 25.28
C SER A 183 -4.07 -16.47 24.85
N ILE A 184 -3.74 -17.50 24.08
CA ILE A 184 -4.67 -18.50 23.57
C ILE A 184 -4.05 -19.88 23.64
N GLU A 185 -4.86 -20.91 23.84
CA GLU A 185 -4.41 -22.31 23.91
C GLU A 185 -4.38 -22.94 22.52
N ASP A 186 -3.37 -23.76 22.24
CA ASP A 186 -3.30 -24.58 21.04
C ASP A 186 -3.90 -25.98 21.25
N GLU A 187 -4.06 -26.72 20.16
CA GLU A 187 -4.60 -28.09 20.13
C GLU A 187 -3.83 -29.12 20.99
N ASN A 188 -2.64 -28.77 21.45
CA ASN A 188 -1.78 -29.59 22.31
C ASN A 188 -1.78 -29.11 23.77
N GLY A 189 -2.56 -28.11 24.11
CA GLY A 189 -2.63 -27.51 25.45
C GLY A 189 -1.47 -26.56 25.75
N ALA A 190 -0.73 -26.11 24.72
CA ALA A 190 0.32 -25.12 24.90
C ALA A 190 -0.23 -23.70 24.71
N TRP A 191 0.29 -22.77 25.49
CA TRP A 191 -0.14 -21.38 25.46
C TRP A 191 0.71 -20.55 24.52
N TRP A 192 0.05 -19.72 23.72
CA TRP A 192 0.65 -18.83 22.74
C TRP A 192 0.21 -17.39 22.96
N LEU A 193 1.14 -16.47 22.76
CA LEU A 193 0.78 -15.05 22.62
C LEU A 193 0.43 -14.77 21.16
N ILE A 194 -0.67 -14.04 20.97
CA ILE A 194 -1.13 -13.57 19.66
C ILE A 194 -1.33 -12.06 19.65
N SER A 195 -1.23 -11.44 18.49
CA SER A 195 -1.60 -10.03 18.28
C SER A 195 -3.11 -9.89 18.14
N SER A 196 -3.63 -8.65 18.22
CA SER A 196 -5.02 -8.33 17.90
C SER A 196 -5.46 -8.80 16.52
N GLY A 197 -4.57 -8.74 15.52
CA GLY A 197 -4.83 -9.26 14.17
C GLY A 197 -4.63 -10.78 14.03
N GLY A 198 -4.55 -11.56 15.12
CA GLY A 198 -4.47 -13.04 15.08
C GLY A 198 -3.13 -13.60 14.60
N ARG A 199 -2.03 -12.85 14.74
CA ARG A 199 -0.70 -13.36 14.41
C ARG A 199 -0.02 -13.96 15.64
N ALA A 200 0.49 -15.18 15.52
CA ALA A 200 1.26 -15.84 16.57
C ALA A 200 2.58 -15.11 16.85
N VAL A 201 2.88 -14.87 18.11
CA VAL A 201 4.07 -14.14 18.56
C VAL A 201 5.08 -15.12 19.12
N GLU A 202 4.80 -15.73 20.26
CA GLU A 202 5.67 -16.72 20.90
C GLU A 202 4.86 -17.68 21.78
N GLN A 203 5.43 -18.85 22.00
CA GLN A 203 4.90 -19.81 22.96
C GLN A 203 5.34 -19.42 24.36
N VAL A 204 4.42 -19.49 25.31
CA VAL A 204 4.65 -19.10 26.70
C VAL A 204 4.19 -20.17 27.70
N THR A 205 4.62 -20.03 28.95
CA THR A 205 4.10 -20.88 30.05
C THR A 205 2.71 -20.42 30.46
N LEU A 206 1.94 -21.30 31.09
CA LEU A 206 0.62 -20.96 31.64
C LEU A 206 0.71 -19.75 32.60
N GLU A 207 1.73 -19.70 33.45
CA GLU A 207 1.94 -18.58 34.38
C GLU A 207 2.10 -17.24 33.64
N THR A 208 2.88 -17.25 32.55
CA THR A 208 3.04 -16.08 31.70
C THR A 208 1.73 -15.74 30.99
N ALA A 209 1.03 -16.75 30.43
CA ALA A 209 -0.25 -16.55 29.77
C ALA A 209 -1.30 -15.88 30.65
N MET A 210 -1.32 -16.21 31.95
CA MET A 210 -2.24 -15.60 32.93
C MET A 210 -1.97 -14.12 33.22
N SER A 211 -0.80 -13.60 32.83
CA SER A 211 -0.50 -12.17 32.95
C SER A 211 -0.99 -11.34 31.76
N TYR A 212 -1.53 -12.00 30.73
CA TYR A 212 -2.13 -11.38 29.55
C TYR A 212 -3.64 -11.61 29.53
N THR A 213 -4.35 -10.85 28.70
CA THR A 213 -5.76 -11.11 28.41
C THR A 213 -5.89 -12.47 27.74
N ARG A 214 -6.62 -13.40 28.38
CA ARG A 214 -6.83 -14.75 27.86
C ARG A 214 -8.01 -14.81 26.91
N VAL A 215 -7.85 -15.61 25.87
CA VAL A 215 -8.97 -16.02 25.01
C VAL A 215 -9.45 -17.39 25.46
N GLU A 216 -10.74 -17.52 25.68
CA GLU A 216 -11.41 -18.76 26.04
C GLU A 216 -12.45 -19.14 24.97
N GLY A 217 -12.70 -20.44 24.83
CA GLY A 217 -13.70 -20.99 23.91
C GLY A 217 -13.22 -21.21 22.48
N LEU A 218 -11.97 -20.83 22.16
CA LEU A 218 -11.35 -21.11 20.86
C LEU A 218 -9.98 -21.75 21.07
N VAL A 219 -9.73 -22.82 20.33
CA VAL A 219 -8.44 -23.50 20.27
C VAL A 219 -7.83 -23.30 18.90
N ILE A 220 -6.52 -23.03 18.87
CA ILE A 220 -5.82 -22.84 17.61
C ILE A 220 -4.96 -24.05 17.25
N ARG A 221 -4.74 -24.27 15.97
CA ARG A 221 -3.72 -25.21 15.49
C ARG A 221 -2.34 -24.69 15.90
N THR A 222 -1.44 -25.58 16.33
CA THR A 222 -0.08 -25.18 16.73
C THR A 222 0.55 -24.26 15.70
N PRO A 223 0.73 -22.97 16.02
CA PRO A 223 1.18 -21.96 15.04
C PRO A 223 2.71 -21.93 14.95
N GLN A 224 3.19 -21.18 13.95
CA GLN A 224 4.59 -20.75 13.90
C GLN A 224 4.68 -19.26 14.21
N PRO A 225 5.69 -18.80 14.95
CA PRO A 225 5.89 -17.38 15.22
C PRO A 225 5.88 -16.53 13.94
N GLY A 226 5.17 -15.40 13.98
CA GLY A 226 5.04 -14.48 12.86
C GLY A 226 3.97 -14.85 11.82
N GLN A 227 3.33 -16.03 11.92
CA GLN A 227 2.23 -16.44 11.04
C GLN A 227 0.87 -16.21 11.68
N ASN A 228 -0.15 -16.07 10.85
CA ASN A 228 -1.53 -16.01 11.34
C ASN A 228 -1.97 -17.37 11.89
N VAL A 229 -2.68 -17.34 13.01
CA VAL A 229 -3.25 -18.53 13.62
C VAL A 229 -4.42 -19.07 12.79
N THR A 230 -4.71 -20.35 12.93
CA THR A 230 -5.88 -21.00 12.35
C THR A 230 -6.64 -21.71 13.45
N ALA A 231 -7.95 -21.61 13.43
CA ALA A 231 -8.80 -22.27 14.42
C ALA A 231 -8.87 -23.78 14.20
N VAL A 232 -9.10 -24.51 15.28
CA VAL A 232 -9.44 -25.93 15.27
C VAL A 232 -10.91 -26.04 15.62
N PRO A 233 -11.70 -26.86 14.90
CA PRO A 233 -13.09 -27.14 15.24
C PRO A 233 -13.25 -27.61 16.67
N GLY A 234 -14.10 -26.94 17.43
CA GLY A 234 -14.39 -27.25 18.82
C GLY A 234 -15.77 -27.85 19.00
N LYS A 235 -16.23 -27.81 20.25
CA LYS A 235 -17.60 -28.20 20.62
C LYS A 235 -18.18 -27.10 21.50
N ILE A 236 -19.38 -26.66 21.16
CA ILE A 236 -20.19 -25.83 22.08
C ILE A 236 -21.03 -26.77 22.92
N VAL A 237 -20.93 -26.66 24.25
CA VAL A 237 -21.77 -27.38 25.15
C VAL A 237 -22.82 -26.43 25.69
N ASP A 238 -24.09 -26.75 25.49
CA ASP A 238 -25.18 -25.98 26.04
C ASP A 238 -25.18 -26.15 27.60
N PRO A 239 -25.10 -25.04 28.36
CA PRO A 239 -25.03 -25.08 29.79
C PRO A 239 -26.33 -25.55 30.45
N ASP A 240 -27.49 -25.45 29.76
CA ASP A 240 -28.80 -25.75 30.31
C ASP A 240 -29.17 -27.24 30.19
N ASP A 241 -28.87 -27.87 29.07
CA ASP A 241 -29.23 -29.26 28.79
C ASP A 241 -28.03 -30.20 28.64
N GLY A 242 -26.81 -29.67 28.57
CA GLY A 242 -25.58 -30.42 28.40
C GLY A 242 -25.39 -31.02 26.98
N SER A 243 -26.22 -30.60 26.03
CA SER A 243 -26.05 -31.02 24.64
C SER A 243 -24.76 -30.42 24.06
N ALA A 244 -24.04 -31.20 23.25
CA ALA A 244 -22.83 -30.73 22.62
C ALA A 244 -23.04 -30.65 21.09
N VAL A 245 -22.80 -29.49 20.53
CA VAL A 245 -22.76 -29.25 19.08
C VAL A 245 -21.33 -29.25 18.63
N GLU A 246 -20.97 -30.13 17.69
CA GLU A 246 -19.66 -30.12 17.08
C GLU A 246 -19.63 -29.02 16.03
N LEU A 247 -18.66 -28.12 16.13
CA LEU A 247 -18.39 -27.09 15.12
C LEU A 247 -17.65 -27.71 13.93
N ASP A 248 -17.95 -27.25 12.74
CA ASP A 248 -17.13 -27.55 11.57
C ASP A 248 -15.97 -26.52 11.40
N GLN A 249 -15.15 -26.71 10.38
CA GLN A 249 -14.02 -25.79 10.13
C GLN A 249 -14.53 -24.38 9.75
N THR A 250 -15.70 -24.27 9.11
CA THR A 250 -16.27 -22.98 8.70
C THR A 250 -16.73 -22.20 9.94
N ASP A 251 -17.33 -22.89 10.89
CA ASP A 251 -17.76 -22.32 12.18
C ASP A 251 -16.54 -21.84 12.98
N ALA A 252 -15.49 -22.66 13.06
CA ALA A 252 -14.25 -22.33 13.75
C ALA A 252 -13.54 -21.11 13.14
N ASP A 253 -13.51 -21.05 11.82
CA ASP A 253 -12.92 -19.90 11.09
C ASP A 253 -13.76 -18.63 11.29
N ALA A 254 -15.10 -18.74 11.34
CA ALA A 254 -15.99 -17.62 11.65
C ALA A 254 -15.81 -17.16 13.09
N GLN A 255 -15.64 -18.09 14.04
CA GLN A 255 -15.36 -17.79 15.45
C GLN A 255 -14.02 -17.05 15.59
N LEU A 256 -12.97 -17.50 14.89
CA LEU A 256 -11.68 -16.81 14.86
C LEU A 256 -11.79 -15.40 14.27
N ALA A 257 -12.50 -15.24 13.16
CA ALA A 257 -12.70 -13.93 12.54
C ALA A 257 -13.44 -12.97 13.50
N THR A 258 -14.43 -13.47 14.22
CA THR A 258 -15.16 -12.71 15.25
C THR A 258 -14.25 -12.33 16.40
N LEU A 259 -13.44 -13.25 16.91
CA LEU A 259 -12.42 -12.97 17.92
C LEU A 259 -11.50 -11.83 17.47
N ILE A 260 -10.91 -11.93 16.27
CA ILE A 260 -10.02 -10.89 15.73
C ILE A 260 -10.72 -9.53 15.71
N SER A 261 -11.98 -9.47 15.26
CA SER A 261 -12.75 -8.23 15.24
C SER A 261 -12.92 -7.63 16.66
N ILE A 262 -13.14 -8.47 17.66
CA ILE A 262 -13.21 -8.03 19.06
C ILE A 262 -11.85 -7.48 19.51
N LEU A 263 -10.77 -8.22 19.28
CA LEU A 263 -9.44 -7.84 19.73
C LEU A 263 -8.96 -6.52 19.08
N GLU A 264 -9.19 -6.35 17.78
CA GLU A 264 -8.91 -5.10 17.07
C GLU A 264 -9.78 -3.94 17.58
N GLY A 265 -11.06 -4.22 17.85
CA GLY A 265 -11.98 -3.23 18.42
C GLY A 265 -11.58 -2.78 19.82
N LEU A 266 -11.12 -3.70 20.68
CA LEU A 266 -10.59 -3.39 22.00
C LEU A 266 -9.33 -2.52 21.90
N GLU A 267 -8.41 -2.84 20.98
CA GLU A 267 -7.20 -2.06 20.74
C GLU A 267 -7.53 -0.66 20.24
N ASN A 268 -8.39 -0.53 19.26
CA ASN A 268 -8.82 0.74 18.70
C ASN A 268 -9.47 1.67 19.72
N ASN A 269 -10.23 1.11 20.67
CA ASN A 269 -10.88 1.85 21.75
C ASN A 269 -10.00 2.01 22.99
N ARG A 270 -8.76 1.50 22.99
CA ARG A 270 -7.79 1.60 24.10
C ARG A 270 -8.29 1.03 25.43
N ILE A 271 -9.16 0.01 25.40
CA ILE A 271 -9.70 -0.66 26.58
C ILE A 271 -8.81 -1.83 27.03
N ILE A 272 -7.72 -2.04 26.36
CA ILE A 272 -6.81 -3.16 26.56
C ILE A 272 -6.01 -3.00 27.86
N GLY A 273 -5.68 -4.12 28.47
CA GLY A 273 -4.96 -4.17 29.76
C GLY A 273 -5.90 -4.13 30.97
N GLN A 274 -7.19 -3.88 30.76
CA GLN A 274 -8.22 -3.93 31.80
C GLN A 274 -9.04 -5.23 31.74
N ILE A 275 -8.93 -6.02 30.67
CA ILE A 275 -9.71 -7.23 30.44
C ILE A 275 -8.86 -8.46 30.80
N ALA A 276 -9.41 -9.35 31.61
CA ALA A 276 -8.76 -10.59 31.98
C ALA A 276 -9.06 -11.73 31.00
N VAL A 277 -10.31 -11.82 30.53
CA VAL A 277 -10.75 -12.90 29.63
C VAL A 277 -11.65 -12.36 28.52
N VAL A 278 -11.46 -12.86 27.32
CA VAL A 278 -12.36 -12.74 26.17
C VAL A 278 -12.92 -14.14 25.90
N ASP A 279 -14.18 -14.35 26.22
CA ASP A 279 -14.87 -15.63 26.02
C ASP A 279 -15.66 -15.57 24.70
N VAL A 280 -15.26 -16.40 23.76
CA VAL A 280 -15.88 -16.58 22.45
C VAL A 280 -16.40 -18.00 22.24
N THR A 281 -16.66 -18.73 23.33
CA THR A 281 -17.17 -20.10 23.28
C THR A 281 -18.43 -20.21 22.43
N ASP A 282 -19.33 -19.26 22.58
CA ASP A 282 -20.52 -19.11 21.74
C ASP A 282 -20.52 -17.72 21.09
N VAL A 283 -20.48 -17.67 19.77
CA VAL A 283 -20.47 -16.41 19.00
C VAL A 283 -21.74 -15.57 19.13
N ASN A 284 -22.80 -16.15 19.69
CA ASN A 284 -24.05 -15.46 19.98
C ASN A 284 -24.11 -14.92 21.44
N HIS A 285 -23.24 -15.42 22.31
CA HIS A 285 -23.23 -15.10 23.74
C HIS A 285 -21.82 -14.76 24.24
N MET A 286 -21.09 -13.97 23.47
CA MET A 286 -19.72 -13.56 23.80
C MET A 286 -19.68 -12.69 25.03
N ARG A 287 -18.60 -12.82 25.81
CA ARG A 287 -18.41 -12.11 27.08
C ARG A 287 -16.98 -11.61 27.25
N LEU A 288 -16.85 -10.51 28.00
CA LEU A 288 -15.57 -10.03 28.50
C LEU A 288 -15.58 -10.07 30.03
N GLN A 289 -14.48 -10.49 30.63
CA GLN A 289 -14.32 -10.48 32.06
C GLN A 289 -13.22 -9.49 32.45
N TYR A 290 -13.55 -8.60 33.36
CA TYR A 290 -12.62 -7.69 34.01
C TYR A 290 -12.10 -8.29 35.31
N PRO A 291 -10.87 -7.97 35.75
CA PRO A 291 -10.28 -8.54 36.95
C PRO A 291 -11.07 -8.28 38.23
N GLN A 292 -11.90 -7.25 38.26
CA GLN A 292 -12.63 -6.77 39.43
C GLN A 292 -14.08 -7.29 39.51
N TYR A 293 -14.34 -8.49 38.97
CA TYR A 293 -15.67 -9.12 38.96
C TYR A 293 -16.73 -8.37 38.13
N LEU A 294 -16.33 -7.61 37.16
CA LEU A 294 -17.23 -7.05 36.16
C LEU A 294 -17.27 -8.00 34.95
N THR A 295 -18.44 -8.48 34.62
CA THR A 295 -18.72 -9.24 33.40
C THR A 295 -19.44 -8.36 32.41
N VAL A 296 -18.99 -8.35 31.15
CA VAL A 296 -19.63 -7.62 30.05
C VAL A 296 -20.21 -8.63 29.08
N LEU A 297 -21.52 -8.59 28.87
CA LEU A 297 -22.22 -9.41 27.90
C LEU A 297 -22.21 -8.67 26.56
N LEU A 298 -21.47 -9.17 25.57
CA LEU A 298 -21.43 -8.62 24.22
C LEU A 298 -22.54 -9.20 23.32
N GLY A 299 -23.00 -10.43 23.62
CA GLY A 299 -23.94 -11.14 22.76
C GLY A 299 -23.33 -11.49 21.41
N SER A 300 -24.08 -11.29 20.33
CA SER A 300 -23.64 -11.58 18.96
C SER A 300 -22.63 -10.58 18.43
N ALA A 301 -21.98 -10.91 17.29
CA ALA A 301 -21.03 -10.04 16.58
C ALA A 301 -21.65 -8.78 15.96
N GLU A 302 -22.99 -8.67 15.99
CA GLU A 302 -23.66 -7.51 15.39
C GLU A 302 -23.31 -6.21 16.11
N ARG A 303 -23.02 -5.16 15.33
CA ARG A 303 -22.67 -3.82 15.84
C ARG A 303 -21.49 -3.80 16.81
N MET A 304 -20.53 -4.70 16.68
CA MET A 304 -19.39 -4.86 17.60
C MET A 304 -18.64 -3.55 17.86
N ASP A 305 -18.31 -2.79 16.82
CA ASP A 305 -17.63 -1.49 16.97
C ASP A 305 -18.42 -0.51 17.84
N TYR A 306 -19.75 -0.51 17.70
CA TYR A 306 -20.62 0.33 18.54
C TYR A 306 -20.63 -0.14 19.99
N LYS A 307 -20.74 -1.45 20.23
CA LYS A 307 -20.73 -2.04 21.58
C LYS A 307 -19.41 -1.77 22.29
N LEU A 308 -18.28 -1.93 21.59
CA LEU A 308 -16.96 -1.66 22.16
C LEU A 308 -16.69 -0.17 22.40
N GLY A 309 -17.16 0.71 21.50
CA GLY A 309 -17.12 2.16 21.72
C GLY A 309 -17.97 2.60 22.91
N TYR A 310 -19.14 1.96 23.10
CA TYR A 310 -19.98 2.19 24.27
C TYR A 310 -19.32 1.68 25.55
N LEU A 311 -18.72 0.47 25.50
CA LEU A 311 -17.96 -0.12 26.61
C LEU A 311 -16.86 0.83 27.10
N ALA A 312 -16.07 1.41 26.20
CA ALA A 312 -15.04 2.38 26.55
C ALA A 312 -15.59 3.55 27.37
N SER A 313 -16.72 4.09 26.94
CA SER A 313 -17.40 5.20 27.63
C SER A 313 -18.07 4.80 28.96
N ALA A 314 -18.52 3.55 29.05
CA ALA A 314 -19.17 3.01 30.26
C ALA A 314 -18.13 2.72 31.34
N VAL A 315 -17.03 2.07 30.98
CA VAL A 315 -15.95 1.72 31.93
C VAL A 315 -15.33 2.97 32.55
N GLU A 316 -15.18 4.05 31.80
CA GLU A 316 -14.67 5.34 32.30
C GLU A 316 -15.59 5.94 33.41
N LYS A 317 -16.88 5.56 33.43
CA LYS A 317 -17.86 6.06 34.41
C LYS A 317 -18.07 5.13 35.59
N LEU A 318 -17.62 3.87 35.47
CA LEU A 318 -17.73 2.91 36.59
C LEU A 318 -16.65 3.23 37.62
N GLU A 319 -17.03 3.14 38.89
CA GLU A 319 -16.08 3.26 40.00
C GLU A 319 -15.28 1.97 40.19
N ASP A 320 -14.01 2.07 40.57
CA ASP A 320 -13.06 0.94 40.69
C ASP A 320 -13.54 -0.23 41.58
N ASN A 321 -14.55 -0.02 42.44
CA ASN A 321 -15.08 -1.01 43.38
C ASN A 321 -16.45 -1.58 42.94
N GLN A 322 -16.97 -1.20 41.78
CA GLN A 322 -18.25 -1.72 41.30
C GLN A 322 -18.05 -3.08 40.64
N SER A 323 -18.74 -4.09 41.21
CA SER A 323 -18.84 -5.42 40.61
C SER A 323 -20.26 -5.66 40.10
N GLY A 324 -20.38 -6.37 39.01
CA GLY A 324 -21.69 -6.62 38.40
C GLY A 324 -21.59 -7.12 36.96
N GLU A 325 -22.72 -7.02 36.30
CA GLU A 325 -22.86 -7.40 34.90
C GLU A 325 -23.27 -6.18 34.07
N LEU A 326 -22.56 -5.91 32.99
CA LEU A 326 -22.89 -4.88 32.02
C LEU A 326 -23.40 -5.55 30.75
N ASP A 327 -24.70 -5.43 30.50
CA ASP A 327 -25.32 -5.97 29.29
C ASP A 327 -25.22 -4.98 28.12
N LEU A 328 -24.48 -5.40 27.10
CA LEU A 328 -24.30 -4.72 25.84
C LEU A 328 -24.86 -5.52 24.65
N THR A 329 -25.72 -6.50 24.91
CA THR A 329 -26.35 -7.29 23.84
C THR A 329 -27.21 -6.40 22.94
N LEU A 330 -27.80 -5.35 23.51
CA LEU A 330 -28.71 -4.38 22.86
C LEU A 330 -29.94 -5.04 22.22
N GLU A 331 -30.32 -6.21 22.71
CA GLU A 331 -31.44 -6.97 22.18
C GLU A 331 -32.80 -6.37 22.51
N TYR A 332 -32.90 -5.80 23.73
CA TYR A 332 -34.17 -5.28 24.25
C TYR A 332 -34.22 -3.76 24.40
N THR A 333 -33.06 -3.12 24.47
CA THR A 333 -32.93 -1.66 24.61
C THR A 333 -31.76 -1.16 23.76
N GLU A 334 -31.78 0.10 23.33
CA GLU A 334 -30.61 0.73 22.71
C GLU A 334 -29.54 1.18 23.72
N ASP A 335 -29.87 1.07 25.03
CA ASP A 335 -29.01 1.47 26.14
C ASP A 335 -28.43 0.25 26.83
N ALA A 336 -27.17 0.36 27.27
CA ALA A 336 -26.54 -0.65 28.11
C ALA A 336 -27.15 -0.69 29.52
N VAL A 337 -27.30 -1.89 30.05
CA VAL A 337 -27.87 -2.11 31.39
C VAL A 337 -26.77 -2.61 32.32
N PHE A 338 -26.52 -1.89 33.42
CA PHE A 338 -25.61 -2.34 34.47
C PHE A 338 -26.42 -2.94 35.63
N THR A 339 -26.11 -4.19 35.97
CA THR A 339 -26.71 -4.91 37.10
C THR A 339 -25.63 -5.17 38.17
N PRO A 340 -25.65 -4.46 39.31
CA PRO A 340 -24.64 -4.67 40.35
C PRO A 340 -24.79 -6.03 41.02
N ASN A 341 -23.65 -6.67 41.35
CA ASN A 341 -23.65 -7.86 42.20
C ASN A 341 -24.12 -7.48 43.61
N ARG A 342 -24.98 -8.28 44.18
CA ARG A 342 -25.50 -8.10 45.58
C ARG A 342 -24.50 -8.61 46.60
#